data_bc76e2c90479524fd1b2c3b67a64f316
#
_entry.id   bc76e2c90479524fd1b2c3b67a64f316
#
_cell.length_a   1.000
_cell.length_b   1.000
_cell.length_c   1.000
_cell.angle_alpha   90.00
_cell.angle_beta   90.00
_cell.angle_gamma   90.00
#
_symmetry.space_group_name_H-M   'P 1'
#
loop_
_entity.id
_entity.type
_entity.pdbx_description
1 polymer ?
#
loop_
_entity_poly.entity_id
_entity_poly.type
_entity_poly.pdbx_seq_one_letter_code
_entity_poly.pdbx_strand_id
1 'polypeptide(L)'
;MLEKSNAALIEAIHAHTPQHSNPASLLMDMLNIGREAAYRRLRGEVPFTFGEASALCAWMHFSLDRVVGLAATDKLSFQLKFKEFTALLETYNEILERDIAFMREVASDPTTEFATATNSLPAEFYGKYDNLNRFKLFKWLYQHEVGNPAVRTFEELKLPAELRRNCREYVRWVQSVATTYLIFDDSNFKHWLNALRAYREMHLISQESVRVLRDELFAMLDEMETVAVKGEFENGNKIFLYLSDIDLESSYSYVTTSRHQAVNIGMFSLNGLRTPDPLMYEYVKKWIKTQSRFSTLISGSGELRRIHYFKRQREIVAQLG
;
A
#
# COMPACT_ATOMS: atom_id res chain seq x y z
N MET A 1 32.18 -20.20 5.91
CA MET A 1 30.98 -19.41 6.25
C MET A 1 31.32 -17.93 6.46
N LEU A 2 32.28 -17.58 7.34
CA LEU A 2 32.64 -16.17 7.61
C LEU A 2 33.14 -15.40 6.37
N GLU A 3 33.98 -15.98 5.54
CA GLU A 3 34.48 -15.36 4.31
C GLU A 3 33.33 -15.07 3.31
N LYS A 4 32.36 -15.99 3.17
CA LYS A 4 31.20 -15.78 2.30
C LYS A 4 30.30 -14.64 2.79
N SER A 5 30.10 -14.52 4.11
CA SER A 5 29.30 -13.44 4.68
C SER A 5 29.97 -12.08 4.52
N ASN A 6 31.31 -12.01 4.68
CA ASN A 6 32.04 -10.77 4.43
C ASN A 6 32.04 -10.35 2.96
N ALA A 7 32.20 -11.30 2.03
CA ALA A 7 32.10 -11.03 0.60
C ALA A 7 30.70 -10.51 0.21
N ALA A 8 29.64 -11.13 0.73
CA ALA A 8 28.27 -10.68 0.50
C ALA A 8 28.01 -9.28 1.06
N LEU A 9 28.59 -8.94 2.21
CA LEU A 9 28.52 -7.58 2.75
C LEU A 9 29.20 -6.55 1.85
N ILE A 10 30.38 -6.89 1.30
CA ILE A 10 31.10 -6.04 0.35
C ILE A 10 30.25 -5.81 -0.92
N GLU A 11 29.65 -6.84 -1.47
CA GLU A 11 28.76 -6.74 -2.63
C GLU A 11 27.55 -5.85 -2.32
N ALA A 12 26.93 -6.01 -1.14
CA ALA A 12 25.81 -5.18 -0.71
C ALA A 12 26.21 -3.69 -0.57
N ILE A 13 27.40 -3.40 -0.02
CA ILE A 13 27.94 -2.04 0.06
C ILE A 13 28.08 -1.43 -1.33
N HIS A 14 28.65 -2.15 -2.29
CA HIS A 14 28.78 -1.67 -3.66
C HIS A 14 27.41 -1.43 -4.32
N ALA A 15 26.47 -2.35 -4.15
CA ALA A 15 25.13 -2.26 -4.72
C ALA A 15 24.30 -1.08 -4.17
N HIS A 16 24.50 -0.70 -2.90
CA HIS A 16 23.78 0.39 -2.25
C HIS A 16 24.56 1.71 -2.22
N THR A 17 25.75 1.74 -2.80
CA THR A 17 26.51 3.00 -2.97
C THR A 17 25.90 3.83 -4.10
N PRO A 18 25.58 5.13 -3.89
CA PRO A 18 25.07 6.01 -4.93
C PRO A 18 26.01 6.10 -6.13
N GLN A 19 25.46 6.19 -7.36
CA GLN A 19 26.22 6.13 -8.64
C GLN A 19 27.42 7.08 -8.77
N HIS A 20 27.44 8.17 -7.98
CA HIS A 20 28.51 9.17 -8.03
C HIS A 20 29.37 9.19 -6.75
N SER A 21 29.22 8.21 -5.87
CA SER A 21 29.94 8.12 -4.60
C SER A 21 30.99 7.01 -4.63
N ASN A 22 32.10 7.23 -3.91
CA ASN A 22 33.12 6.21 -3.75
C ASN A 22 32.82 5.40 -2.48
N PRO A 23 32.65 4.06 -2.57
CA PRO A 23 32.42 3.22 -1.40
C PRO A 23 33.46 3.41 -0.28
N ALA A 24 34.73 3.60 -0.63
CA ALA A 24 35.77 3.84 0.38
C ALA A 24 35.56 5.15 1.15
N SER A 25 35.16 6.23 0.47
CA SER A 25 34.86 7.51 1.14
C SER A 25 33.67 7.36 2.10
N LEU A 26 32.63 6.67 1.67
CA LEU A 26 31.48 6.37 2.55
C LEU A 26 31.88 5.60 3.80
N LEU A 27 32.75 4.57 3.65
CA LEU A 27 33.23 3.79 4.80
C LEU A 27 34.07 4.64 5.74
N MET A 28 34.92 5.52 5.22
CA MET A 28 35.72 6.44 6.03
C MET A 28 34.85 7.34 6.90
N ASP A 29 33.83 7.93 6.29
CA ASP A 29 32.93 8.86 6.98
C ASP A 29 32.07 8.15 8.03
N MET A 30 31.57 6.97 7.71
CA MET A 30 30.63 6.24 8.57
C MET A 30 31.30 5.50 9.73
N LEU A 31 32.44 4.86 9.45
CA LEU A 31 33.12 4.04 10.42
C LEU A 31 34.26 4.79 11.14
N ASN A 32 34.50 6.05 10.74
CA ASN A 32 35.58 6.89 11.22
C ASN A 32 36.96 6.15 11.12
N ILE A 33 37.23 5.57 9.94
CA ILE A 33 38.44 4.81 9.65
C ILE A 33 39.28 5.49 8.56
N GLY A 34 40.59 5.26 8.59
CA GLY A 34 41.49 5.79 7.57
C GLY A 34 41.28 5.11 6.19
N ARG A 35 41.73 5.82 5.15
CA ARG A 35 41.58 5.40 3.74
C ARG A 35 42.10 3.99 3.47
N GLU A 36 43.29 3.67 3.95
CA GLU A 36 43.89 2.33 3.76
C GLU A 36 43.04 1.23 4.45
N ALA A 37 42.52 1.52 5.65
CA ALA A 37 41.64 0.58 6.36
C ALA A 37 40.33 0.34 5.63
N ALA A 38 39.74 1.37 4.97
CA ALA A 38 38.55 1.25 4.16
C ALA A 38 38.82 0.36 2.91
N TYR A 39 39.92 0.63 2.20
CA TYR A 39 40.27 -0.19 1.03
C TYR A 39 40.58 -1.64 1.37
N ARG A 40 41.25 -1.91 2.48
CA ARG A 40 41.53 -3.29 2.93
C ARG A 40 40.25 -4.06 3.24
N ARG A 41 39.23 -3.39 3.81
CA ARG A 41 37.91 -3.99 4.04
C ARG A 41 37.20 -4.27 2.72
N LEU A 42 37.19 -3.34 1.79
CA LEU A 42 36.56 -3.53 0.48
C LEU A 42 37.25 -4.62 -0.39
N ARG A 43 38.56 -4.85 -0.19
CA ARG A 43 39.28 -5.97 -0.83
C ARG A 43 39.08 -7.31 -0.08
N GLY A 44 38.38 -7.28 1.07
CA GLY A 44 38.18 -8.50 1.87
C GLY A 44 39.38 -8.92 2.70
N GLU A 45 40.48 -8.15 2.74
CA GLU A 45 41.70 -8.45 3.49
C GLU A 45 41.47 -8.35 5.00
N VAL A 46 40.54 -7.49 5.42
CA VAL A 46 40.16 -7.33 6.81
C VAL A 46 38.63 -7.46 6.87
N PRO A 47 38.07 -8.45 7.58
CA PRO A 47 36.64 -8.59 7.71
C PRO A 47 36.03 -7.46 8.52
N PHE A 48 34.78 -7.10 8.20
CA PHE A 48 34.00 -6.19 9.01
C PHE A 48 33.64 -6.83 10.34
N THR A 49 33.73 -6.04 11.42
CA THR A 49 33.20 -6.45 12.72
C THR A 49 31.67 -6.43 12.70
N PHE A 50 31.03 -7.12 13.62
CA PHE A 50 29.56 -7.08 13.76
C PHE A 50 29.03 -5.66 13.95
N GLY A 51 29.71 -4.83 14.76
CA GLY A 51 29.33 -3.43 14.98
C GLY A 51 29.41 -2.60 13.69
N GLU A 52 30.49 -2.76 12.91
CA GLU A 52 30.65 -2.09 11.63
C GLU A 52 29.57 -2.53 10.62
N ALA A 53 29.33 -3.84 10.51
CA ALA A 53 28.30 -4.39 9.63
C ALA A 53 26.89 -3.86 10.01
N SER A 54 26.58 -3.83 11.30
CA SER A 54 25.30 -3.30 11.81
C SER A 54 25.12 -1.81 11.50
N ALA A 55 26.17 -1.00 11.71
CA ALA A 55 26.14 0.43 11.39
C ALA A 55 25.93 0.68 9.89
N LEU A 56 26.62 -0.07 9.02
CA LEU A 56 26.49 0.01 7.58
C LEU A 56 25.08 -0.38 7.12
N CYS A 57 24.53 -1.49 7.64
CA CYS A 57 23.18 -1.94 7.33
C CYS A 57 22.14 -0.87 7.71
N ALA A 58 22.25 -0.27 8.89
CA ALA A 58 21.32 0.75 9.37
C ALA A 58 21.37 2.02 8.48
N TRP A 59 22.55 2.46 8.10
CA TRP A 59 22.74 3.69 7.33
C TRP A 59 22.41 3.51 5.83
N MET A 60 22.85 2.40 5.23
CA MET A 60 22.61 2.10 3.82
C MET A 60 21.25 1.42 3.56
N HIS A 61 20.44 1.23 4.62
CA HIS A 61 19.09 0.66 4.57
C HIS A 61 18.99 -0.72 3.92
N PHE A 62 19.96 -1.62 4.17
CA PHE A 62 19.85 -3.02 3.78
C PHE A 62 19.86 -3.97 4.98
N SER A 63 19.31 -5.19 4.81
CA SER A 63 19.18 -6.17 5.89
C SER A 63 20.45 -7.02 6.03
N LEU A 64 20.98 -7.13 7.25
CA LEU A 64 22.09 -8.01 7.58
C LEU A 64 21.72 -9.50 7.33
N ASP A 65 20.51 -9.90 7.65
CA ASP A 65 20.01 -11.28 7.42
C ASP A 65 20.08 -11.65 5.92
N ARG A 66 19.80 -10.69 5.05
CA ARG A 66 19.91 -10.86 3.60
C ARG A 66 21.37 -11.02 3.17
N VAL A 67 22.26 -10.23 3.76
CA VAL A 67 23.70 -10.29 3.48
C VAL A 67 24.32 -11.62 3.90
N VAL A 68 23.97 -12.12 5.07
CA VAL A 68 24.52 -13.39 5.58
C VAL A 68 23.87 -14.63 4.95
N GLY A 69 22.96 -14.45 4.01
CA GLY A 69 22.32 -15.54 3.27
C GLY A 69 21.26 -16.30 4.07
N LEU A 70 20.83 -15.80 5.22
CA LEU A 70 19.68 -16.34 5.95
C LEU A 70 18.38 -16.15 5.16
N ALA A 71 18.35 -15.14 4.28
CA ALA A 71 17.27 -14.93 3.32
C ALA A 71 17.38 -15.80 2.05
N ALA A 72 18.48 -16.54 1.85
CA ALA A 72 18.65 -17.47 0.72
C ALA A 72 17.96 -18.83 0.93
N THR A 73 17.43 -19.08 2.13
CA THR A 73 16.53 -20.19 2.40
C THR A 73 15.12 -19.62 2.45
N ASP A 74 14.18 -20.02 1.64
CA ASP A 74 12.72 -19.84 1.62
C ASP A 74 12.05 -18.83 2.60
N LYS A 75 12.85 -17.94 3.24
CA LYS A 75 12.42 -16.96 4.23
C LYS A 75 12.45 -15.57 3.61
N LEU A 76 11.28 -14.99 3.47
CA LEU A 76 11.11 -13.60 3.03
C LEU A 76 11.03 -12.68 4.25
N SER A 77 11.73 -11.55 4.21
CA SER A 77 11.64 -10.52 5.24
C SER A 77 10.52 -9.54 4.88
N PHE A 78 9.59 -9.36 5.80
CA PHE A 78 8.51 -8.37 5.70
C PHE A 78 8.65 -7.31 6.78
N GLN A 79 8.39 -6.07 6.42
CA GLN A 79 8.18 -4.99 7.39
C GLN A 79 6.71 -4.97 7.79
N LEU A 80 6.45 -5.21 9.06
CA LEU A 80 5.13 -5.02 9.64
C LEU A 80 4.84 -3.53 9.74
N LYS A 81 3.71 -3.09 9.20
CA LYS A 81 3.20 -1.73 9.41
C LYS A 81 2.42 -1.60 10.73
N PHE A 82 2.68 -2.49 11.68
CA PHE A 82 2.05 -2.43 12.99
C PHE A 82 2.82 -1.48 13.92
N LYS A 83 2.07 -0.64 14.61
CA LYS A 83 2.50 0.00 15.86
C LYS A 83 1.54 -0.41 16.98
N GLU A 84 2.00 -0.28 18.20
CA GLU A 84 1.21 -0.56 19.40
C GLU A 84 -0.14 0.17 19.39
N PHE A 85 -1.17 -0.48 19.88
CA PHE A 85 -2.58 -0.12 19.77
C PHE A 85 -3.00 1.08 20.64
N THR A 86 -2.10 1.91 21.12
CA THR A 86 -2.36 2.98 22.11
C THR A 86 -2.67 4.34 21.51
N ALA A 87 -2.57 4.58 20.24
CA ALA A 87 -2.89 5.85 19.59
C ALA A 87 -3.20 5.62 18.13
N LEU A 88 -4.30 4.88 17.87
CA LEU A 88 -4.58 4.30 16.55
C LEU A 88 -4.71 5.32 15.42
N LEU A 89 -5.33 6.49 15.67
CA LEU A 89 -5.49 7.53 14.64
C LEU A 89 -4.18 8.24 14.33
N GLU A 90 -3.38 8.54 15.35
CA GLU A 90 -2.05 9.15 15.21
C GLU A 90 -1.11 8.18 14.47
N THR A 91 -1.12 6.91 14.87
CA THR A 91 -0.34 5.86 14.20
C THR A 91 -0.74 5.70 12.74
N TYR A 92 -2.04 5.72 12.45
CA TYR A 92 -2.52 5.66 11.08
C TYR A 92 -2.09 6.89 10.27
N ASN A 93 -2.15 8.09 10.87
CA ASN A 93 -1.68 9.32 10.23
C ASN A 93 -0.19 9.25 9.88
N GLU A 94 0.67 8.78 10.79
CA GLU A 94 2.11 8.60 10.53
C GLU A 94 2.39 7.57 9.42
N ILE A 95 1.60 6.50 9.36
CA ILE A 95 1.71 5.52 8.26
C ILE A 95 1.35 6.19 6.94
N LEU A 96 0.27 6.96 6.94
CA LEU A 96 -0.24 7.64 5.75
C LEU A 96 0.75 8.70 5.25
N GLU A 97 1.38 9.47 6.13
CA GLU A 97 2.43 10.44 5.77
C GLU A 97 3.63 9.78 5.08
N ARG A 98 4.08 8.64 5.60
CA ARG A 98 5.15 7.86 4.96
C ARG A 98 4.73 7.30 3.60
N ASP A 99 3.48 6.84 3.49
CA ASP A 99 2.94 6.35 2.22
C ASP A 99 2.77 7.49 1.21
N ILE A 100 2.37 8.68 1.64
CA ILE A 100 2.31 9.89 0.80
C ILE A 100 3.71 10.26 0.30
N ALA A 101 4.71 10.31 1.19
CA ALA A 101 6.08 10.62 0.80
C ALA A 101 6.61 9.63 -0.24
N PHE A 102 6.38 8.33 -0.02
CA PHE A 102 6.74 7.28 -0.98
C PHE A 102 5.99 7.42 -2.31
N MET A 103 4.66 7.61 -2.28
CA MET A 103 3.88 7.76 -3.51
C MET A 103 4.25 9.02 -4.30
N ARG A 104 4.60 10.11 -3.60
CA ARG A 104 5.11 11.35 -4.24
C ARG A 104 6.42 11.10 -4.98
N GLU A 105 7.33 10.35 -4.37
CA GLU A 105 8.62 9.99 -4.99
C GLU A 105 8.40 9.14 -6.24
N VAL A 106 7.65 8.04 -6.12
CA VAL A 106 7.45 7.11 -7.24
C VAL A 106 6.59 7.70 -8.36
N ALA A 107 5.63 8.55 -8.06
CA ALA A 107 4.79 9.22 -9.07
C ALA A 107 5.58 10.22 -9.95
N SER A 108 6.77 10.63 -9.53
CA SER A 108 7.65 11.49 -10.33
C SER A 108 8.33 10.76 -11.50
N ASP A 109 8.36 9.42 -11.46
CA ASP A 109 8.93 8.61 -12.54
C ASP A 109 7.83 8.28 -13.59
N PRO A 110 7.97 8.70 -14.85
CA PRO A 110 6.95 8.47 -15.89
C PRO A 110 6.79 6.99 -16.27
N THR A 111 7.67 6.12 -15.80
CA THR A 111 7.59 4.66 -16.02
C THR A 111 6.90 3.93 -14.88
N THR A 112 6.44 4.65 -13.85
CA THR A 112 5.83 4.03 -12.67
C THR A 112 4.57 3.26 -13.04
N GLU A 113 4.55 2.02 -12.59
CA GLU A 113 3.39 1.14 -12.63
C GLU A 113 2.97 0.80 -11.20
N PHE A 114 1.71 1.01 -10.89
CA PHE A 114 1.06 0.57 -9.66
C PHE A 114 -0.03 -0.43 -10.01
N ALA A 115 -0.05 -1.57 -9.35
CA ALA A 115 -1.09 -2.57 -9.55
C ALA A 115 -1.62 -3.07 -8.20
N THR A 116 -2.92 -3.21 -8.11
CA THR A 116 -3.59 -3.76 -6.93
C THR A 116 -4.70 -4.73 -7.34
N ALA A 117 -4.84 -5.81 -6.57
CA ALA A 117 -6.01 -6.66 -6.56
C ALA A 117 -6.60 -6.61 -5.16
N THR A 118 -7.89 -6.32 -5.04
CA THR A 118 -8.52 -6.05 -3.74
C THR A 118 -9.94 -6.61 -3.66
N ASN A 119 -10.25 -7.20 -2.50
CA ASN A 119 -11.59 -7.64 -2.12
C ASN A 119 -12.37 -6.57 -1.33
N SER A 120 -11.88 -5.34 -1.29
CA SER A 120 -12.55 -4.21 -0.63
C SER A 120 -12.73 -3.04 -1.57
N LEU A 121 -13.51 -2.03 -1.18
CA LEU A 121 -13.60 -0.81 -1.96
C LEU A 121 -12.21 -0.22 -2.19
N PRO A 122 -11.88 0.18 -3.43
CA PRO A 122 -10.57 0.71 -3.74
C PRO A 122 -10.30 2.04 -3.03
N ALA A 123 -9.19 2.09 -2.27
CA ALA A 123 -8.79 3.29 -1.54
C ALA A 123 -8.47 4.47 -2.48
N GLU A 124 -8.08 4.15 -3.69
CA GLU A 124 -7.80 5.08 -4.80
C GLU A 124 -9.02 5.95 -5.17
N PHE A 125 -10.22 5.50 -4.78
CA PHE A 125 -11.48 6.23 -4.98
C PHE A 125 -12.08 6.71 -3.66
N TYR A 126 -12.38 5.80 -2.69
CA TYR A 126 -13.07 6.22 -1.48
C TYR A 126 -12.24 7.14 -0.58
N GLY A 127 -10.92 7.10 -0.68
CA GLY A 127 -10.02 7.81 0.23
C GLY A 127 -10.16 9.35 0.23
N LYS A 128 -10.79 9.94 -0.76
CA LYS A 128 -11.07 11.40 -0.79
C LYS A 128 -12.40 11.79 -0.15
N TYR A 129 -13.30 10.82 0.13
CA TYR A 129 -14.60 11.05 0.74
C TYR A 129 -14.49 10.95 2.27
N ASP A 130 -14.75 12.05 2.95
CA ASP A 130 -14.49 12.19 4.39
C ASP A 130 -15.28 11.19 5.24
N ASN A 131 -16.56 10.95 4.92
CA ASN A 131 -17.39 10.06 5.71
C ASN A 131 -17.11 8.57 5.38
N LEU A 132 -16.77 8.23 4.14
CA LEU A 132 -16.33 6.88 3.78
C LEU A 132 -15.03 6.53 4.51
N ASN A 133 -14.04 7.43 4.55
CA ASN A 133 -12.83 7.25 5.35
C ASN A 133 -13.13 7.10 6.84
N ARG A 134 -13.97 8.00 7.37
CA ARG A 134 -14.39 7.98 8.77
C ARG A 134 -15.08 6.65 9.12
N PHE A 135 -15.94 6.12 8.25
CA PHE A 135 -16.57 4.82 8.49
C PHE A 135 -15.58 3.66 8.41
N LYS A 136 -14.63 3.70 7.49
CA LYS A 136 -13.56 2.69 7.42
C LYS A 136 -12.71 2.68 8.69
N LEU A 137 -12.33 3.86 9.20
CA LEU A 137 -11.59 4.03 10.44
C LEU A 137 -12.42 3.64 11.66
N PHE A 138 -13.70 4.01 11.70
CA PHE A 138 -14.60 3.62 12.77
C PHE A 138 -14.72 2.11 12.90
N LYS A 139 -14.92 1.39 11.78
CA LYS A 139 -14.95 -0.09 11.79
C LYS A 139 -13.65 -0.66 12.33
N TRP A 140 -12.52 -0.12 11.91
CA TRP A 140 -11.22 -0.59 12.35
C TRP A 140 -10.99 -0.36 13.85
N LEU A 141 -11.28 0.83 14.36
CA LEU A 141 -11.21 1.16 15.79
C LEU A 141 -12.13 0.24 16.61
N TYR A 142 -13.38 0.12 16.21
CA TYR A 142 -14.37 -0.68 16.91
C TYR A 142 -13.99 -2.19 16.97
N GLN A 143 -13.33 -2.70 15.94
CA GLN A 143 -12.85 -4.08 15.89
C GLN A 143 -11.59 -4.32 16.74
N HIS A 144 -10.79 -3.30 17.01
CA HIS A 144 -9.55 -3.43 17.77
C HIS A 144 -9.74 -3.19 19.28
N GLU A 145 -10.66 -2.31 19.65
CA GLU A 145 -10.94 -1.96 21.05
C GLU A 145 -12.07 -2.84 21.63
N VAL A 146 -11.85 -4.16 21.65
CA VAL A 146 -12.83 -5.10 22.22
C VAL A 146 -12.95 -4.88 23.73
N GLY A 147 -14.14 -4.45 24.19
CA GLY A 147 -14.50 -4.39 25.61
C GLY A 147 -14.70 -2.99 26.19
N ASN A 148 -13.98 -1.96 25.77
CA ASN A 148 -14.22 -0.58 26.18
C ASN A 148 -13.73 0.42 25.11
N PRO A 149 -14.42 0.55 23.98
CA PRO A 149 -13.99 1.44 22.92
C PRO A 149 -14.02 2.90 23.38
N ALA A 150 -12.95 3.64 23.11
CA ALA A 150 -12.89 5.08 23.36
C ALA A 150 -13.95 5.84 22.52
N VAL A 151 -14.34 5.28 21.38
CA VAL A 151 -15.38 5.78 20.48
C VAL A 151 -16.49 4.73 20.39
N ARG A 152 -17.67 5.03 20.91
CA ARG A 152 -18.79 4.08 20.97
C ARG A 152 -19.67 4.11 19.73
N THR A 153 -19.85 5.29 19.12
CA THR A 153 -20.68 5.47 17.94
C THR A 153 -19.91 6.17 16.83
N PHE A 154 -20.37 6.00 15.61
CA PHE A 154 -19.80 6.67 14.44
C PHE A 154 -19.82 8.20 14.58
N GLU A 155 -20.86 8.75 15.20
CA GLU A 155 -21.04 10.19 15.42
C GLU A 155 -20.00 10.78 16.37
N GLU A 156 -19.53 10.01 17.34
CA GLU A 156 -18.48 10.41 18.28
C GLU A 156 -17.11 10.49 17.65
N LEU A 157 -16.85 9.68 16.60
CA LEU A 157 -15.55 9.69 15.93
C LEU A 157 -15.36 10.98 15.13
N LYS A 158 -14.48 11.84 15.59
CA LYS A 158 -14.06 13.03 14.86
C LYS A 158 -12.64 12.87 14.33
N LEU A 159 -12.51 12.84 13.02
CA LEU A 159 -11.19 12.76 12.42
C LEU A 159 -10.48 14.12 12.50
N PRO A 160 -9.20 14.15 12.93
CA PRO A 160 -8.36 15.33 12.86
C PRO A 160 -8.35 15.92 11.44
N ALA A 161 -8.31 17.25 11.34
CA ALA A 161 -8.29 17.93 10.03
C ALA A 161 -7.09 17.52 9.19
N GLU A 162 -5.95 17.28 9.85
CA GLU A 162 -4.72 16.81 9.22
C GLU A 162 -4.89 15.40 8.60
N LEU A 163 -5.45 14.47 9.34
CA LEU A 163 -5.71 13.12 8.84
C LEU A 163 -6.63 13.14 7.60
N ARG A 164 -7.70 13.94 7.62
CA ARG A 164 -8.60 14.11 6.46
C ARG A 164 -7.86 14.69 5.25
N ARG A 165 -6.97 15.67 5.46
CA ARG A 165 -6.14 16.23 4.41
C ARG A 165 -5.19 15.18 3.85
N ASN A 166 -4.52 14.42 4.70
CA ASN A 166 -3.59 13.38 4.31
C ASN A 166 -4.27 12.23 3.54
N CYS A 167 -5.49 11.83 3.91
CA CYS A 167 -6.28 10.86 3.12
C CYS A 167 -6.49 11.34 1.68
N ARG A 168 -6.90 12.61 1.48
CA ARG A 168 -7.09 13.18 0.14
C ARG A 168 -5.77 13.33 -0.62
N GLU A 169 -4.70 13.72 0.08
CA GLU A 169 -3.38 13.84 -0.52
C GLU A 169 -2.83 12.47 -0.97
N TYR A 170 -3.05 11.43 -0.18
CA TYR A 170 -2.69 10.06 -0.57
C TYR A 170 -3.38 9.65 -1.88
N VAL A 171 -4.70 9.83 -1.99
CA VAL A 171 -5.44 9.53 -3.22
C VAL A 171 -4.89 10.31 -4.41
N ARG A 172 -4.62 11.61 -4.24
CA ARG A 172 -4.04 12.44 -5.30
C ARG A 172 -2.72 11.88 -5.81
N TRP A 173 -1.82 11.45 -4.92
CA TRP A 173 -0.53 10.88 -5.32
C TRP A 173 -0.66 9.51 -5.95
N VAL A 174 -1.54 8.65 -5.46
CA VAL A 174 -1.82 7.35 -6.10
C VAL A 174 -2.37 7.55 -7.52
N GLN A 175 -3.32 8.45 -7.71
CA GLN A 175 -3.85 8.79 -9.03
C GLN A 175 -2.84 9.54 -9.93
N SER A 176 -1.74 10.04 -9.36
CA SER A 176 -0.65 10.67 -10.12
C SER A 176 0.39 9.68 -10.67
N VAL A 177 0.27 8.40 -10.38
CA VAL A 177 1.11 7.34 -10.95
C VAL A 177 0.80 7.20 -12.45
N ALA A 178 1.85 7.05 -13.27
CA ALA A 178 1.72 7.04 -14.72
C ALA A 178 0.77 5.94 -15.27
N THR A 179 0.79 4.75 -14.66
CA THR A 179 -0.09 3.63 -15.04
C THR A 179 -0.57 2.88 -13.81
N THR A 180 -1.89 2.73 -13.67
CA THR A 180 -2.53 1.99 -12.59
C THR A 180 -3.32 0.80 -13.13
N TYR A 181 -3.15 -0.37 -12.49
CA TYR A 181 -3.97 -1.56 -12.71
C TYR A 181 -4.76 -1.85 -11.44
N LEU A 182 -6.07 -1.90 -11.54
CA LEU A 182 -6.96 -2.18 -10.42
C LEU A 182 -7.87 -3.35 -10.74
N ILE A 183 -7.73 -4.44 -10.00
CA ILE A 183 -8.59 -5.63 -10.09
C ILE A 183 -9.44 -5.69 -8.82
N PHE A 184 -10.73 -5.81 -8.94
CA PHE A 184 -11.67 -5.94 -7.83
C PHE A 184 -12.86 -6.82 -8.22
N ASP A 185 -13.50 -7.44 -7.24
CA ASP A 185 -14.71 -8.23 -7.46
C ASP A 185 -15.99 -7.35 -7.40
N ASP A 186 -17.12 -7.92 -7.76
CA ASP A 186 -18.40 -7.21 -7.77
C ASP A 186 -19.12 -7.19 -6.40
N SER A 187 -18.49 -7.74 -5.36
CA SER A 187 -19.05 -7.85 -4.01
C SER A 187 -18.70 -6.67 -3.09
N ASN A 188 -17.77 -5.80 -3.47
CA ASN A 188 -17.21 -4.72 -2.65
C ASN A 188 -18.29 -3.84 -2.02
N PHE A 189 -19.22 -3.33 -2.82
CA PHE A 189 -20.32 -2.48 -2.34
C PHE A 189 -21.28 -3.26 -1.47
N LYS A 190 -21.53 -4.53 -1.79
CA LYS A 190 -22.37 -5.41 -0.96
C LYS A 190 -21.76 -5.62 0.44
N HIS A 191 -20.46 -5.77 0.54
CA HIS A 191 -19.76 -5.88 1.82
C HIS A 191 -19.92 -4.59 2.66
N TRP A 192 -19.82 -3.42 2.03
CA TRP A 192 -20.06 -2.14 2.70
C TRP A 192 -21.53 -1.98 3.13
N LEU A 193 -22.47 -2.32 2.26
CA LEU A 193 -23.89 -2.32 2.58
C LEU A 193 -24.19 -3.19 3.82
N ASN A 194 -23.69 -4.42 3.82
CA ASN A 194 -23.88 -5.35 4.93
C ASN A 194 -23.26 -4.81 6.23
N ALA A 195 -22.05 -4.23 6.15
CA ALA A 195 -21.43 -3.60 7.31
C ALA A 195 -22.28 -2.44 7.83
N LEU A 196 -22.72 -1.52 6.97
CA LEU A 196 -23.57 -0.39 7.37
C LEU A 196 -24.88 -0.83 8.03
N ARG A 197 -25.53 -1.87 7.49
CA ARG A 197 -26.72 -2.45 8.08
C ARG A 197 -26.47 -3.03 9.47
N ALA A 198 -25.41 -3.83 9.60
CA ALA A 198 -25.06 -4.44 10.89
C ALA A 198 -24.73 -3.37 11.95
N TYR A 199 -23.95 -2.34 11.60
CA TYR A 199 -23.62 -1.26 12.53
C TYR A 199 -24.86 -0.42 12.90
N ARG A 200 -25.79 -0.23 11.97
CA ARG A 200 -27.08 0.43 12.27
C ARG A 200 -27.96 -0.44 13.21
N GLU A 201 -28.07 -1.73 12.98
CA GLU A 201 -28.81 -2.65 13.84
C GLU A 201 -28.23 -2.71 15.26
N MET A 202 -26.90 -2.57 15.39
CA MET A 202 -26.21 -2.45 16.68
C MET A 202 -26.32 -1.04 17.31
N HIS A 203 -27.06 -0.09 16.70
CA HIS A 203 -27.16 1.30 17.13
C HIS A 203 -25.83 2.07 17.21
N LEU A 204 -24.84 1.65 16.42
CA LEU A 204 -23.51 2.27 16.37
C LEU A 204 -23.40 3.39 15.33
N ILE A 205 -24.39 3.54 14.47
CA ILE A 205 -24.48 4.60 13.45
C ILE A 205 -25.95 5.01 13.26
N SER A 206 -26.20 6.31 13.16
CA SER A 206 -27.52 6.86 12.92
C SER A 206 -27.99 6.67 11.47
N GLN A 207 -29.33 6.70 11.27
CA GLN A 207 -29.92 6.68 9.92
C GLN A 207 -29.49 7.89 9.08
N GLU A 208 -29.27 9.05 9.69
CA GLU A 208 -28.80 10.25 9.00
C GLU A 208 -27.38 10.06 8.47
N SER A 209 -26.48 9.51 9.30
CA SER A 209 -25.11 9.21 8.88
C SER A 209 -25.08 8.15 7.76
N VAL A 210 -25.99 7.15 7.80
CA VAL A 210 -26.13 6.17 6.71
C VAL A 210 -26.53 6.85 5.40
N ARG A 211 -27.43 7.84 5.44
CA ARG A 211 -27.79 8.60 4.22
C ARG A 211 -26.59 9.37 3.64
N VAL A 212 -25.83 10.04 4.49
CA VAL A 212 -24.61 10.77 4.05
C VAL A 212 -23.62 9.81 3.41
N LEU A 213 -23.38 8.64 4.02
CA LEU A 213 -22.49 7.63 3.46
C LEU A 213 -23.00 7.05 2.14
N ARG A 214 -24.32 6.86 2.02
CA ARG A 214 -24.96 6.44 0.76
C ARG A 214 -24.70 7.46 -0.35
N ASP A 215 -24.87 8.75 -0.05
CA ASP A 215 -24.69 9.82 -1.03
C ASP A 215 -23.22 9.92 -1.48
N GLU A 216 -22.25 9.75 -0.56
CA GLU A 216 -20.83 9.65 -0.92
C GLU A 216 -20.52 8.38 -1.75
N LEU A 217 -21.17 7.24 -1.48
CA LEU A 217 -21.03 6.02 -2.29
C LEU A 217 -21.56 6.21 -3.72
N PHE A 218 -22.67 6.95 -3.91
CA PHE A 218 -23.15 7.31 -5.24
C PHE A 218 -22.17 8.23 -5.97
N ALA A 219 -21.67 9.26 -5.30
CA ALA A 219 -20.68 10.16 -5.89
C ALA A 219 -19.39 9.42 -6.29
N MET A 220 -18.95 8.46 -5.47
CA MET A 220 -17.82 7.59 -5.81
C MET A 220 -18.12 6.69 -7.02
N LEU A 221 -19.33 6.12 -7.12
CA LEU A 221 -19.73 5.31 -8.28
C LEU A 221 -19.74 6.13 -9.57
N ASP A 222 -20.22 7.37 -9.53
CA ASP A 222 -20.24 8.27 -10.68
C ASP A 222 -18.82 8.62 -11.16
N GLU A 223 -17.90 8.85 -10.21
CA GLU A 223 -16.49 9.04 -10.51
C GLU A 223 -15.86 7.79 -11.12
N MET A 224 -16.05 6.63 -10.49
CA MET A 224 -15.51 5.37 -10.98
C MET A 224 -15.99 5.05 -12.39
N GLU A 225 -17.27 5.29 -12.69
CA GLU A 225 -17.82 5.09 -14.03
C GLU A 225 -17.22 6.06 -15.05
N THR A 226 -17.05 7.34 -14.67
CA THR A 226 -16.40 8.35 -15.51
C THR A 226 -14.96 7.94 -15.86
N VAL A 227 -14.20 7.52 -14.86
CA VAL A 227 -12.83 7.00 -15.02
C VAL A 227 -12.82 5.72 -15.87
N ALA A 228 -13.78 4.81 -15.66
CA ALA A 228 -13.89 3.60 -16.43
C ALA A 228 -14.22 3.86 -17.91
N VAL A 229 -15.06 4.86 -18.20
CA VAL A 229 -15.37 5.25 -19.60
C VAL A 229 -14.13 5.81 -20.28
N LYS A 230 -13.38 6.67 -19.63
CA LYS A 230 -12.20 7.34 -20.18
C LYS A 230 -10.95 6.43 -20.24
N GLY A 231 -10.79 5.51 -19.28
CA GLY A 231 -9.57 4.74 -19.09
C GLY A 231 -8.42 5.56 -18.51
N GLU A 232 -8.75 6.73 -17.95
CA GLU A 232 -7.77 7.66 -17.36
C GLU A 232 -8.37 8.42 -16.17
N PHE A 233 -7.52 8.80 -15.24
CA PHE A 233 -7.88 9.73 -14.17
C PHE A 233 -8.03 11.15 -14.72
N GLU A 234 -8.55 12.07 -13.90
CA GLU A 234 -8.76 13.48 -14.27
C GLU A 234 -7.46 14.18 -14.75
N ASN A 235 -6.32 13.75 -14.23
CA ASN A 235 -4.99 14.26 -14.60
C ASN A 235 -4.40 13.63 -15.87
N GLY A 236 -5.14 12.74 -16.56
CA GLY A 236 -4.72 12.07 -17.80
C GLY A 236 -3.87 10.81 -17.60
N ASN A 237 -3.55 10.42 -16.36
CA ASN A 237 -2.82 9.18 -16.09
C ASN A 237 -3.71 7.95 -16.33
N LYS A 238 -3.11 6.90 -16.87
CA LYS A 238 -3.84 5.72 -17.33
C LYS A 238 -4.28 4.83 -16.18
N ILE A 239 -5.50 4.31 -16.28
CA ILE A 239 -6.00 3.29 -15.38
C ILE A 239 -6.70 2.15 -16.12
N PHE A 240 -6.34 0.94 -15.76
CA PHE A 240 -6.95 -0.30 -16.24
C PHE A 240 -7.77 -0.90 -15.11
N LEU A 241 -9.09 -0.78 -15.20
CA LEU A 241 -10.06 -1.33 -14.25
C LEU A 241 -10.51 -2.70 -14.71
N TYR A 242 -10.26 -3.71 -13.91
CA TYR A 242 -10.68 -5.09 -14.14
C TYR A 242 -11.72 -5.52 -13.11
N LEU A 243 -12.81 -6.07 -13.58
CA LEU A 243 -13.81 -6.72 -12.75
C LEU A 243 -13.55 -8.22 -12.74
N SER A 244 -13.20 -8.75 -11.58
CA SER A 244 -12.93 -10.17 -11.40
C SER A 244 -14.22 -10.99 -11.45
N ASP A 245 -14.19 -12.11 -12.15
CA ASP A 245 -15.26 -13.11 -12.17
C ASP A 245 -15.10 -14.17 -11.08
N ILE A 246 -13.98 -14.10 -10.31
CA ILE A 246 -13.70 -14.95 -9.17
C ILE A 246 -13.47 -14.11 -7.92
N ASP A 247 -13.72 -14.68 -6.74
CA ASP A 247 -13.49 -14.02 -5.46
C ASP A 247 -12.00 -13.75 -5.23
N LEU A 248 -11.70 -12.56 -4.72
CA LEU A 248 -10.36 -12.18 -4.28
C LEU A 248 -10.29 -12.37 -2.76
N GLU A 249 -9.47 -13.32 -2.29
CA GLU A 249 -9.39 -13.69 -0.87
C GLU A 249 -8.71 -12.63 -0.01
N SER A 250 -7.84 -11.81 -0.59
CA SER A 250 -7.09 -10.76 0.10
C SER A 250 -6.75 -9.59 -0.81
N SER A 251 -6.23 -8.51 -0.21
CA SER A 251 -5.74 -7.35 -0.97
C SER A 251 -4.22 -7.37 -1.03
N TYR A 252 -3.67 -7.24 -2.22
CA TYR A 252 -2.24 -7.15 -2.45
C TYR A 252 -1.94 -6.20 -3.61
N SER A 253 -0.81 -5.53 -3.51
CA SER A 253 -0.39 -4.57 -4.52
C SER A 253 1.12 -4.59 -4.73
N TYR A 254 1.55 -4.09 -5.87
CA TYR A 254 2.93 -3.72 -6.10
C TYR A 254 3.04 -2.34 -6.73
N VAL A 255 4.18 -1.72 -6.52
CA VAL A 255 4.61 -0.55 -7.26
C VAL A 255 6.00 -0.82 -7.83
N THR A 256 6.24 -0.38 -9.05
CA THR A 256 7.55 -0.46 -9.69
C THR A 256 7.85 0.81 -10.46
N THR A 257 9.10 1.23 -10.40
CA THR A 257 9.67 2.36 -11.12
C THR A 257 10.95 1.90 -11.80
N SER A 258 11.65 2.81 -12.46
CA SER A 258 13.00 2.54 -12.98
C SER A 258 14.02 2.18 -11.88
N ARG A 259 13.77 2.53 -10.60
CA ARG A 259 14.72 2.41 -9.48
C ARG A 259 14.20 1.63 -8.28
N HIS A 260 12.90 1.59 -8.08
CA HIS A 260 12.28 1.02 -6.88
C HIS A 260 11.23 -0.01 -7.24
N GLN A 261 11.10 -1.00 -6.38
CA GLN A 261 10.00 -1.94 -6.39
C GLN A 261 9.57 -2.22 -4.95
N ALA A 262 8.29 -2.35 -4.73
CA ALA A 262 7.74 -2.71 -3.43
C ALA A 262 6.44 -3.49 -3.59
N VAL A 263 6.22 -4.41 -2.68
CA VAL A 263 4.97 -5.18 -2.55
C VAL A 263 4.32 -4.82 -1.23
N ASN A 264 3.00 -4.73 -1.24
CA ASN A 264 2.20 -4.60 -0.03
C ASN A 264 1.09 -5.66 -0.03
N ILE A 265 0.94 -6.37 1.09
CA ILE A 265 -0.13 -7.35 1.34
C ILE A 265 -0.98 -6.79 2.45
N GLY A 266 -2.27 -6.54 2.19
CA GLY A 266 -3.21 -6.01 3.15
C GLY A 266 -3.57 -7.03 4.23
N MET A 267 -3.61 -6.60 5.48
CA MET A 267 -3.99 -7.38 6.64
C MET A 267 -4.81 -6.54 7.61
N PHE A 268 -5.68 -7.18 8.38
CA PHE A 268 -6.40 -6.54 9.47
C PHE A 268 -6.99 -5.16 9.13
N SER A 269 -7.66 -5.07 8.00
CA SER A 269 -8.38 -3.89 7.51
C SER A 269 -7.50 -2.73 7.01
N LEU A 270 -6.62 -2.17 7.84
CA LEU A 270 -5.77 -1.00 7.50
C LEU A 270 -4.27 -1.29 7.63
N ASN A 271 -3.91 -2.45 8.13
CA ASN A 271 -2.52 -2.86 8.28
C ASN A 271 -2.02 -3.60 7.04
N GLY A 272 -0.73 -3.80 6.96
CA GLY A 272 -0.12 -4.52 5.85
C GLY A 272 1.30 -4.99 6.12
N LEU A 273 1.72 -5.91 5.29
CA LEU A 273 3.10 -6.34 5.17
C LEU A 273 3.70 -5.69 3.94
N ARG A 274 4.81 -4.98 4.09
CA ARG A 274 5.55 -4.41 2.97
C ARG A 274 6.92 -5.06 2.82
N THR A 275 7.33 -5.33 1.60
CA THR A 275 8.68 -5.79 1.29
C THR A 275 9.16 -5.22 -0.05
N PRO A 276 10.42 -4.78 -0.17
CA PRO A 276 11.06 -4.45 -1.43
C PRO A 276 11.70 -5.67 -2.09
N ASP A 277 11.47 -6.88 -1.56
CA ASP A 277 12.14 -8.10 -2.03
C ASP A 277 11.82 -8.40 -3.50
N PRO A 278 12.83 -8.56 -4.39
CA PRO A 278 12.61 -8.78 -5.82
C PRO A 278 11.86 -10.08 -6.12
N LEU A 279 12.11 -11.14 -5.35
CA LEU A 279 11.45 -12.43 -5.56
C LEU A 279 9.95 -12.31 -5.24
N MET A 280 9.60 -11.66 -4.11
CA MET A 280 8.22 -11.43 -3.74
C MET A 280 7.52 -10.49 -4.75
N TYR A 281 8.24 -9.49 -5.26
CA TYR A 281 7.73 -8.62 -6.32
C TYR A 281 7.35 -9.42 -7.56
N GLU A 282 8.24 -10.30 -8.06
CA GLU A 282 7.94 -11.13 -9.23
C GLU A 282 6.76 -12.08 -8.98
N TYR A 283 6.65 -12.67 -7.79
CA TYR A 283 5.49 -13.50 -7.43
C TYR A 283 4.18 -12.72 -7.44
N VAL A 284 4.12 -11.58 -6.77
CA VAL A 284 2.90 -10.78 -6.68
C VAL A 284 2.52 -10.20 -8.05
N LYS A 285 3.50 -9.72 -8.81
CA LYS A 285 3.28 -9.23 -10.17
C LYS A 285 2.72 -10.34 -11.08
N LYS A 286 3.31 -11.52 -11.05
CA LYS A 286 2.82 -12.69 -11.79
C LYS A 286 1.41 -13.07 -11.32
N TRP A 287 1.16 -13.03 -10.02
CA TRP A 287 -0.15 -13.36 -9.45
C TRP A 287 -1.23 -12.37 -9.92
N ILE A 288 -1.01 -11.07 -9.81
CA ILE A 288 -1.94 -10.03 -10.30
C ILE A 288 -2.20 -10.19 -11.81
N LYS A 289 -1.15 -10.44 -12.61
CA LYS A 289 -1.32 -10.75 -14.04
C LYS A 289 -2.13 -12.03 -14.30
N THR A 290 -2.04 -13.00 -13.41
CA THR A 290 -2.88 -14.22 -13.52
C THR A 290 -4.33 -13.89 -13.19
N GLN A 291 -4.59 -13.08 -12.16
CA GLN A 291 -5.95 -12.64 -11.81
C GLN A 291 -6.61 -11.86 -12.95
N SER A 292 -5.88 -11.02 -13.67
CA SER A 292 -6.44 -10.28 -14.82
C SER A 292 -6.96 -11.19 -15.93
N ARG A 293 -6.48 -12.44 -16.04
CA ARG A 293 -6.99 -13.43 -17.01
C ARG A 293 -8.38 -13.96 -16.66
N PHE A 294 -8.77 -13.89 -15.39
CA PHE A 294 -10.10 -14.27 -14.89
C PHE A 294 -10.95 -13.02 -14.61
N SER A 295 -10.63 -11.92 -15.27
CA SER A 295 -11.27 -10.63 -15.06
C SER A 295 -11.60 -9.97 -16.39
N THR A 296 -12.67 -9.20 -16.41
CA THR A 296 -13.06 -8.41 -17.58
C THR A 296 -12.54 -6.98 -17.45
N LEU A 297 -11.77 -6.49 -18.42
CA LEU A 297 -11.40 -5.07 -18.50
C LEU A 297 -12.65 -4.24 -18.77
N ILE A 298 -12.95 -3.29 -17.88
CA ILE A 298 -14.12 -2.40 -17.97
C ILE A 298 -13.76 -0.93 -18.20
N SER A 299 -12.47 -0.58 -18.26
CA SER A 299 -12.01 0.76 -18.61
C SER A 299 -11.60 0.85 -20.08
N GLY A 300 -12.05 1.89 -20.76
CA GLY A 300 -11.81 2.10 -22.21
C GLY A 300 -12.42 1.02 -23.13
N SER A 301 -12.81 -0.13 -22.59
CA SER A 301 -13.44 -1.25 -23.27
C SER A 301 -14.45 -1.96 -22.37
N GLY A 302 -15.03 -3.09 -22.79
CA GLY A 302 -15.95 -3.87 -21.95
C GLY A 302 -17.25 -3.15 -21.60
N GLU A 303 -17.79 -2.33 -22.50
CA GLU A 303 -18.91 -1.41 -22.26
C GLU A 303 -20.13 -2.09 -21.64
N LEU A 304 -20.56 -3.22 -22.17
CA LEU A 304 -21.74 -3.93 -21.66
C LEU A 304 -21.53 -4.41 -20.23
N ARG A 305 -20.35 -4.96 -19.91
CA ARG A 305 -20.02 -5.42 -18.56
C ARG A 305 -19.93 -4.22 -17.60
N ARG A 306 -19.35 -3.11 -18.04
CA ARG A 306 -19.27 -1.83 -17.29
C ARG A 306 -20.66 -1.32 -16.93
N ILE A 307 -21.56 -1.19 -17.90
CA ILE A 307 -22.93 -0.71 -17.69
C ILE A 307 -23.67 -1.59 -16.69
N HIS A 308 -23.60 -2.91 -16.85
CA HIS A 308 -24.26 -3.85 -15.95
C HIS A 308 -23.69 -3.76 -14.52
N TYR A 309 -22.36 -3.63 -14.39
CA TYR A 309 -21.72 -3.49 -13.09
C TYR A 309 -22.19 -2.23 -12.36
N PHE A 310 -22.04 -1.04 -12.97
CA PHE A 310 -22.40 0.22 -12.31
C PHE A 310 -23.91 0.31 -12.01
N LYS A 311 -24.77 -0.18 -12.90
CA LYS A 311 -26.21 -0.29 -12.63
C LYS A 311 -26.47 -1.13 -11.39
N ARG A 312 -25.89 -2.33 -11.31
CA ARG A 312 -26.06 -3.23 -10.17
C ARG A 312 -25.52 -2.63 -8.87
N GLN A 313 -24.35 -1.96 -8.90
CA GLN A 313 -23.81 -1.34 -7.69
C GLN A 313 -24.70 -0.18 -7.19
N ARG A 314 -25.27 0.62 -8.09
CA ARG A 314 -26.25 1.66 -7.71
C ARG A 314 -27.50 1.05 -7.08
N GLU A 315 -28.02 -0.06 -7.61
CA GLU A 315 -29.16 -0.79 -7.02
C GLU A 315 -28.83 -1.30 -5.61
N ILE A 316 -27.58 -1.77 -5.38
CA ILE A 316 -27.10 -2.20 -4.05
C ILE A 316 -27.05 -1.00 -3.10
N VAL A 317 -26.43 0.10 -3.50
CA VAL A 317 -26.29 1.31 -2.66
C VAL A 317 -27.66 1.94 -2.35
N ALA A 318 -28.62 1.92 -3.29
CA ALA A 318 -29.98 2.42 -3.08
C ALA A 318 -30.72 1.70 -1.93
N GLN A 319 -30.34 0.49 -1.58
CA GLN A 319 -30.91 -0.26 -0.47
C GLN A 319 -30.54 0.26 0.92
N LEU A 320 -29.68 1.29 1.01
CA LEU A 320 -29.33 2.00 2.25
C LEU A 320 -30.34 3.12 2.62
N GLY A 321 -31.43 3.23 1.92
CA GLY A 321 -32.47 4.25 2.11
C GLY A 321 -33.35 4.05 3.34
#